data_b7965c0445302432c54e06abc59d68ac
#
_entry.id   b7965c0445302432c54e06abc59d68ac
#
_cell.length_a   1.000
_cell.length_b   1.000
_cell.length_c   1.000
_cell.angle_alpha   90.00
_cell.angle_beta   90.00
_cell.angle_gamma   90.00
#
_symmetry.space_group_name_H-M   'P 1'
#
loop_
_entity.id
_entity.type
_entity.pdbx_description
1 polymer ?
#
loop_
_entity_poly.entity_id
_entity_poly.type
_entity_poly.pdbx_seq_one_letter_code
_entity_poly.pdbx_strand_id
1 'polypeptide(L)'
;LLCNSDKYSFCLSLAQVPESQRDLMMGQFSAENAAVQEMEKEELMKKEISRENISNRYIQDLYRFFKLYIRRTEFTDPFAGHINLLHVSVLNPLLSDSDSLRLIGEYYFRRGYYAEALELFERLSAAYHSDSEIYQKIGFCYQKKGDYANALEAFLKAEIISPDNFWTIRRIATCYRNMKKPEMALSYYHRAEKIQPENLSVQMNIGHCYVEQKDYEEALKYYFKVDYLDPEGGKA
;
A
#
# COMPACT_ATOMS: atom_id res chain seq x y z
N LEU A 1 -21.27 13.47 20.93
CA LEU A 1 -20.06 14.16 21.41
C LEU A 1 -19.38 14.86 20.25
N LEU A 2 -19.33 16.21 20.28
CA LEU A 2 -18.61 16.99 19.27
C LEU A 2 -17.10 16.76 19.46
N CYS A 3 -16.42 16.36 18.40
CA CYS A 3 -14.96 16.28 18.42
C CYS A 3 -14.34 17.70 18.49
N ASN A 4 -13.06 17.80 18.79
CA ASN A 4 -12.43 19.11 18.94
C ASN A 4 -12.46 19.93 17.65
N SER A 5 -12.42 19.28 16.48
CA SER A 5 -12.57 19.97 15.20
C SER A 5 -13.97 20.52 14.99
N ASP A 6 -15.02 19.83 15.45
CA ASP A 6 -16.40 20.33 15.38
C ASP A 6 -16.58 21.52 16.32
N LYS A 7 -15.98 21.49 17.52
CA LYS A 7 -15.95 22.64 18.46
C LYS A 7 -15.25 23.84 17.84
N TYR A 8 -14.10 23.62 17.19
CA TYR A 8 -13.34 24.67 16.49
C TYR A 8 -14.12 25.25 15.31
N SER A 9 -14.72 24.39 14.49
CA SER A 9 -15.53 24.81 13.34
C SER A 9 -16.76 25.60 13.81
N PHE A 10 -17.38 25.20 14.92
CA PHE A 10 -18.48 25.94 15.54
C PHE A 10 -18.03 27.32 16.05
N CYS A 11 -16.91 27.41 16.75
CA CYS A 11 -16.35 28.69 17.22
C CYS A 11 -16.03 29.64 16.06
N LEU A 12 -15.48 29.12 14.96
CA LEU A 12 -15.19 29.90 13.76
C LEU A 12 -16.47 30.39 13.06
N SER A 13 -17.50 29.55 13.04
CA SER A 13 -18.82 29.93 12.50
C SER A 13 -19.47 31.01 13.35
N LEU A 14 -19.37 30.91 14.69
CA LEU A 14 -19.86 31.92 15.63
C LEU A 14 -19.15 33.28 15.45
N ALA A 15 -17.87 33.28 15.09
CA ALA A 15 -17.13 34.52 14.86
C ALA A 15 -17.68 35.32 13.65
N GLN A 16 -18.43 34.69 12.77
CA GLN A 16 -19.06 35.32 11.59
C GLN A 16 -20.50 35.81 11.86
N VAL A 17 -21.08 35.46 13.03
CA VAL A 17 -22.42 35.84 13.40
C VAL A 17 -22.43 37.21 14.14
N PRO A 18 -23.44 38.09 13.92
CA PRO A 18 -23.58 39.35 14.67
C PRO A 18 -23.59 39.14 16.18
N GLU A 19 -22.98 40.06 16.92
CA GLU A 19 -22.74 39.94 18.37
C GLU A 19 -24.02 39.64 19.18
N SER A 20 -25.15 40.27 18.84
CA SER A 20 -26.44 40.05 19.48
C SER A 20 -27.00 38.62 19.32
N GLN A 21 -26.66 37.93 18.28
CA GLN A 21 -27.08 36.54 18.05
C GLN A 21 -26.08 35.54 18.63
N ARG A 22 -24.81 35.93 18.73
CA ARG A 22 -23.72 35.12 19.25
C ARG A 22 -23.92 34.75 20.72
N ASP A 23 -24.31 35.75 21.54
CA ASP A 23 -24.55 35.55 22.98
C ASP A 23 -25.71 34.60 23.27
N LEU A 24 -26.75 34.64 22.45
CA LEU A 24 -27.88 33.71 22.56
C LEU A 24 -27.47 32.27 22.21
N MET A 25 -26.72 32.11 21.13
CA MET A 25 -26.22 30.79 20.70
C MET A 25 -25.20 30.22 21.69
N MET A 26 -24.32 31.05 22.25
CA MET A 26 -23.36 30.64 23.27
C MET A 26 -24.04 30.23 24.58
N GLY A 27 -25.12 30.89 24.97
CA GLY A 27 -25.90 30.53 26.16
C GLY A 27 -26.54 29.16 26.04
N GLN A 28 -27.15 28.84 24.90
CA GLN A 28 -27.70 27.52 24.62
C GLN A 28 -26.65 26.45 24.57
N PHE A 29 -25.55 26.71 23.89
CA PHE A 29 -24.43 25.77 23.72
C PHE A 29 -23.70 25.49 25.04
N SER A 30 -23.60 26.48 25.95
CA SER A 30 -22.95 26.26 27.26
C SER A 30 -23.77 25.38 28.19
N ALA A 31 -25.10 25.46 28.15
CA ALA A 31 -25.99 24.62 28.93
C ALA A 31 -25.95 23.15 28.47
N GLU A 32 -25.98 22.92 27.17
CA GLU A 32 -25.84 21.57 26.58
C GLU A 32 -24.43 20.97 26.80
N ASN A 33 -23.37 21.78 26.71
CA ASN A 33 -22.01 21.34 26.95
C ASN A 33 -21.72 20.93 28.40
N ALA A 34 -22.35 21.56 29.40
CA ALA A 34 -22.13 21.18 30.78
C ALA A 34 -22.61 19.76 31.07
N ALA A 35 -23.78 19.37 30.56
CA ALA A 35 -24.31 18.01 30.70
C ALA A 35 -23.45 16.97 29.93
N VAL A 36 -22.98 17.35 28.75
CA VAL A 36 -22.10 16.49 27.90
C VAL A 36 -20.72 16.32 28.52
N GLN A 37 -20.11 17.37 29.11
CA GLN A 37 -18.82 17.27 29.80
C GLN A 37 -18.84 16.34 31.01
N GLU A 38 -19.95 16.27 31.72
CA GLU A 38 -20.11 15.37 32.85
C GLU A 38 -20.18 13.90 32.39
N MET A 39 -20.93 13.62 31.33
CA MET A 39 -20.97 12.30 30.70
C MET A 39 -19.58 11.89 30.09
N GLU A 40 -18.85 12.84 29.48
CA GLU A 40 -17.48 12.61 28.97
C GLU A 40 -16.50 12.27 30.09
N LYS A 41 -16.58 12.93 31.24
CA LYS A 41 -15.73 12.61 32.39
C LYS A 41 -15.95 11.20 32.88
N GLU A 42 -17.22 10.74 32.95
CA GLU A 42 -17.52 9.36 33.36
C GLU A 42 -17.07 8.33 32.31
N GLU A 43 -17.18 8.60 31.02
CA GLU A 43 -16.67 7.71 29.96
C GLU A 43 -15.13 7.67 29.91
N LEU A 44 -14.47 8.81 30.12
CA LEU A 44 -12.99 8.89 30.16
C LEU A 44 -12.41 8.16 31.37
N MET A 45 -13.14 8.15 32.50
CA MET A 45 -12.73 7.37 33.67
C MET A 45 -12.93 5.85 33.50
N LYS A 46 -13.82 5.44 32.58
CA LYS A 46 -14.13 4.02 32.30
C LYS A 46 -13.29 3.39 31.19
N LYS A 47 -12.70 4.18 30.31
CA LYS A 47 -11.84 3.70 29.22
C LYS A 47 -10.39 3.90 29.58
N GLU A 48 -9.62 2.80 29.62
CA GLU A 48 -8.15 2.88 29.51
C GLU A 48 -7.80 3.76 28.31
N ILE A 49 -7.17 4.91 28.58
CA ILE A 49 -6.71 5.82 27.55
C ILE A 49 -5.50 5.19 26.90
N SER A 50 -5.72 4.33 25.92
CA SER A 50 -4.62 3.78 25.13
C SER A 50 -4.05 4.86 24.23
N ARG A 51 -2.72 4.84 24.01
CA ARG A 51 -2.04 5.76 23.07
C ARG A 51 -2.67 5.69 21.68
N GLU A 52 -3.14 4.52 21.29
CA GLU A 52 -3.79 4.27 20.01
C GLU A 52 -5.12 5.03 19.88
N ASN A 53 -5.95 5.03 20.92
CA ASN A 53 -7.22 5.75 20.94
C ASN A 53 -7.02 7.27 20.85
N ILE A 54 -5.99 7.80 21.52
CA ILE A 54 -5.63 9.23 21.45
C ILE A 54 -5.17 9.59 20.04
N SER A 55 -4.28 8.78 19.46
CA SER A 55 -3.78 8.99 18.10
C SER A 55 -4.89 8.95 17.05
N ASN A 56 -5.75 7.95 17.12
CA ASN A 56 -6.89 7.81 16.20
C ASN A 56 -7.85 9.00 16.31
N ARG A 57 -8.14 9.45 17.51
CA ARG A 57 -9.00 10.63 17.73
C ARG A 57 -8.37 11.90 17.17
N TYR A 58 -7.07 12.10 17.38
CA TYR A 58 -6.34 13.25 16.84
C TYR A 58 -6.33 13.27 15.31
N ILE A 59 -6.10 12.10 14.68
CA ILE A 59 -6.13 11.97 13.21
C ILE A 59 -7.52 12.25 12.66
N GLN A 60 -8.58 11.75 13.32
CA GLN A 60 -9.96 12.03 12.93
C GLN A 60 -10.30 13.52 13.06
N ASP A 61 -9.85 14.17 14.14
CA ASP A 61 -10.04 15.60 14.35
C ASP A 61 -9.35 16.43 13.27
N LEU A 62 -8.09 16.10 12.92
CA LEU A 62 -7.37 16.73 11.82
C LEU A 62 -8.09 16.54 10.48
N TYR A 63 -8.50 15.30 10.17
CA TYR A 63 -9.21 15.01 8.93
C TYR A 63 -10.49 15.84 8.80
N ARG A 64 -11.30 15.89 9.85
CA ARG A 64 -12.54 16.67 9.85
C ARG A 64 -12.27 18.15 9.72
N PHE A 65 -11.26 18.70 10.43
CA PHE A 65 -10.86 20.09 10.30
C PHE A 65 -10.54 20.45 8.85
N PHE A 66 -9.64 19.69 8.21
CA PHE A 66 -9.25 20.00 6.84
C PHE A 66 -10.33 19.73 5.81
N LYS A 67 -11.26 18.80 6.05
CA LYS A 67 -12.35 18.47 5.11
C LYS A 67 -13.57 19.36 5.28
N LEU A 68 -13.87 19.80 6.51
CA LEU A 68 -15.10 20.54 6.83
C LEU A 68 -14.87 22.04 6.99
N TYR A 69 -13.62 22.48 7.18
CA TYR A 69 -13.33 23.90 7.35
C TYR A 69 -13.68 24.71 6.10
N ILE A 70 -14.47 25.77 6.27
CA ILE A 70 -15.03 26.58 5.16
C ILE A 70 -13.92 27.24 4.35
N ARG A 71 -12.83 27.72 5.00
CA ARG A 71 -11.67 28.35 4.37
C ARG A 71 -10.52 27.39 4.12
N ARG A 72 -10.82 26.09 3.90
CA ARG A 72 -9.81 25.06 3.65
C ARG A 72 -8.87 25.35 2.49
N THR A 73 -9.30 26.21 1.54
CA THR A 73 -8.48 26.63 0.40
C THR A 73 -7.33 27.55 0.79
N GLU A 74 -7.38 28.17 1.97
CA GLU A 74 -6.28 28.99 2.52
C GLU A 74 -5.15 28.12 3.09
N PHE A 75 -5.41 26.83 3.32
CA PHE A 75 -4.45 25.87 3.87
C PHE A 75 -4.18 24.76 2.89
N THR A 76 -2.95 24.30 2.83
CA THR A 76 -2.62 23.08 2.10
C THR A 76 -3.23 21.90 2.84
N ASP A 77 -4.17 21.18 2.19
CA ASP A 77 -4.78 19.97 2.77
C ASP A 77 -3.70 18.88 2.90
N PRO A 78 -3.28 18.51 4.13
CA PRO A 78 -2.25 17.50 4.33
C PRO A 78 -2.72 16.11 3.88
N PHE A 79 -4.03 15.89 3.71
CA PHE A 79 -4.60 14.63 3.22
C PHE A 79 -4.77 14.61 1.69
N ALA A 80 -4.62 15.75 1.00
CA ALA A 80 -4.65 15.83 -0.46
C ALA A 80 -3.30 15.48 -1.10
N GLY A 81 -2.21 15.62 -0.34
CA GLY A 81 -0.85 15.31 -0.78
C GLY A 81 -0.41 13.92 -0.31
N HIS A 82 0.51 13.35 -1.06
CA HIS A 82 1.22 12.15 -0.62
C HIS A 82 2.28 12.56 0.41
N ILE A 83 2.04 12.24 1.69
CA ILE A 83 3.03 12.49 2.74
C ILE A 83 3.96 11.28 2.80
N ASN A 84 5.21 11.48 2.42
CA ASN A 84 6.23 10.48 2.66
C ASN A 84 6.65 10.51 4.14
N LEU A 85 6.14 9.54 4.91
CA LEU A 85 6.40 9.41 6.35
C LEU A 85 7.90 9.17 6.65
N LEU A 86 8.68 8.72 5.67
CA LEU A 86 10.11 8.45 5.83
C LEU A 86 10.94 9.70 6.08
N HIS A 87 10.42 10.86 5.65
CA HIS A 87 11.10 12.14 5.82
C HIS A 87 10.59 12.96 7.02
N VAL A 88 9.69 12.38 7.83
CA VAL A 88 9.18 13.04 9.04
C VAL A 88 10.09 12.70 10.20
N SER A 89 10.89 13.68 10.65
CA SER A 89 11.92 13.48 11.69
C SER A 89 11.39 12.92 13.01
N VAL A 90 10.15 13.23 13.38
CA VAL A 90 9.49 12.72 14.59
C VAL A 90 9.29 11.20 14.54
N LEU A 91 9.25 10.61 13.34
CA LEU A 91 9.08 9.17 13.13
C LEU A 91 10.42 8.40 13.07
N ASN A 92 11.56 9.09 13.08
CA ASN A 92 12.89 8.45 13.04
C ASN A 92 13.08 7.33 14.08
N PRO A 93 12.61 7.45 15.34
CA PRO A 93 12.73 6.36 16.31
C PRO A 93 11.96 5.09 15.89
N LEU A 94 10.80 5.24 15.25
CA LEU A 94 10.02 4.11 14.72
C LEU A 94 10.69 3.49 13.48
N LEU A 95 11.37 4.32 12.67
CA LEU A 95 12.10 3.88 11.49
C LEU A 95 13.46 3.23 11.83
N SER A 96 13.86 3.21 13.09
CA SER A 96 15.06 2.52 13.59
C SER A 96 14.74 1.10 14.07
N ASP A 97 13.47 0.81 14.35
CA ASP A 97 13.01 -0.50 14.77
C ASP A 97 12.60 -1.35 13.56
N SER A 98 13.15 -2.54 13.46
CA SER A 98 12.95 -3.44 12.31
C SER A 98 11.51 -3.90 12.14
N ASP A 99 10.80 -4.14 13.24
CA ASP A 99 9.41 -4.60 13.19
C ASP A 99 8.49 -3.46 12.72
N SER A 100 8.75 -2.25 13.20
CA SER A 100 8.05 -1.04 12.74
C SER A 100 8.34 -0.74 11.28
N LEU A 101 9.59 -0.87 10.82
CA LEU A 101 9.96 -0.74 9.40
C LEU A 101 9.20 -1.74 8.53
N ARG A 102 9.11 -3.00 8.98
CA ARG A 102 8.36 -4.05 8.26
C ARG A 102 6.88 -3.69 8.16
N LEU A 103 6.25 -3.31 9.26
CA LEU A 103 4.83 -2.93 9.29
C LEU A 103 4.52 -1.75 8.37
N ILE A 104 5.35 -0.70 8.40
CA ILE A 104 5.19 0.49 7.57
C ILE A 104 5.43 0.13 6.09
N GLY A 105 6.46 -0.67 5.80
CA GLY A 105 6.74 -1.16 4.45
C GLY A 105 5.58 -1.97 3.86
N GLU A 106 5.00 -2.88 4.64
CA GLU A 106 3.80 -3.64 4.27
C GLU A 106 2.59 -2.74 4.00
N TYR A 107 2.40 -1.73 4.83
CA TYR A 107 1.32 -0.76 4.64
C TYR A 107 1.46 -0.03 3.31
N TYR A 108 2.64 0.52 3.00
CA TYR A 108 2.90 1.19 1.73
C TYR A 108 2.74 0.25 0.54
N PHE A 109 3.28 -0.98 0.66
CA PHE A 109 3.18 -2.00 -0.38
C PHE A 109 1.72 -2.33 -0.73
N ARG A 110 0.87 -2.57 0.29
CA ARG A 110 -0.57 -2.85 0.10
C ARG A 110 -1.32 -1.69 -0.52
N ARG A 111 -0.90 -0.46 -0.25
CA ARG A 111 -1.49 0.76 -0.81
C ARG A 111 -0.98 1.10 -2.21
N GLY A 112 0.00 0.36 -2.73
CA GLY A 112 0.59 0.59 -4.04
C GLY A 112 1.64 1.70 -4.09
N TYR A 113 2.09 2.19 -2.94
CA TYR A 113 3.18 3.17 -2.82
C TYR A 113 4.53 2.45 -2.91
N TYR A 114 4.83 1.94 -4.11
CA TYR A 114 5.97 1.04 -4.32
C TYR A 114 7.34 1.72 -4.17
N ALA A 115 7.43 3.03 -4.34
CA ALA A 115 8.68 3.76 -4.16
C ALA A 115 9.09 3.83 -2.68
N GLU A 116 8.14 4.16 -1.81
CA GLU A 116 8.34 4.24 -0.37
C GLU A 116 8.50 2.85 0.25
N ALA A 117 7.70 1.89 -0.19
CA ALA A 117 7.83 0.50 0.23
C ALA A 117 9.22 -0.05 -0.11
N LEU A 118 9.75 0.26 -1.29
CA LEU A 118 11.07 -0.15 -1.74
C LEU A 118 12.16 0.36 -0.80
N GLU A 119 12.17 1.65 -0.48
CA GLU A 119 13.16 2.25 0.42
C GLU A 119 13.19 1.53 1.78
N LEU A 120 12.01 1.18 2.32
CA LEU A 120 11.91 0.47 3.60
C LEU A 120 12.38 -0.97 3.51
N PHE A 121 11.99 -1.69 2.44
CA PHE A 121 12.42 -3.07 2.27
C PHE A 121 13.93 -3.18 1.97
N GLU A 122 14.53 -2.20 1.29
CA GLU A 122 15.98 -2.14 1.10
C GLU A 122 16.72 -1.95 2.43
N ARG A 123 16.23 -1.06 3.31
CA ARG A 123 16.76 -0.93 4.68
C ARG A 123 16.61 -2.22 5.46
N LEU A 124 15.47 -2.90 5.37
CA LEU A 124 15.23 -4.19 6.02
C LEU A 124 16.15 -5.28 5.48
N SER A 125 16.39 -5.32 4.16
CA SER A 125 17.26 -6.33 3.55
C SER A 125 18.71 -6.24 4.03
N ALA A 126 19.16 -5.06 4.45
CA ALA A 126 20.46 -4.87 5.06
C ALA A 126 20.58 -5.50 6.46
N ALA A 127 19.47 -5.66 7.17
CA ALA A 127 19.40 -6.31 8.48
C ALA A 127 19.04 -7.80 8.38
N TYR A 128 18.23 -8.19 7.40
CA TYR A 128 17.67 -9.53 7.21
C TYR A 128 18.06 -10.13 5.86
N HIS A 129 19.33 -10.48 5.71
CA HIS A 129 19.88 -11.01 4.43
C HIS A 129 19.29 -12.37 4.00
N SER A 130 18.65 -13.11 4.90
CA SER A 130 18.12 -14.45 4.64
C SER A 130 16.59 -14.51 4.53
N ASP A 131 15.92 -13.37 4.38
CA ASP A 131 14.46 -13.32 4.22
C ASP A 131 14.09 -13.20 2.74
N SER A 132 13.68 -14.32 2.14
CA SER A 132 13.31 -14.37 0.72
C SER A 132 12.08 -13.48 0.42
N GLU A 133 11.18 -13.31 1.38
CA GLU A 133 9.97 -12.50 1.21
C GLU A 133 10.30 -11.02 1.03
N ILE A 134 11.28 -10.50 1.76
CA ILE A 134 11.75 -9.12 1.60
C ILE A 134 12.26 -8.91 0.17
N TYR A 135 13.11 -9.82 -0.32
CA TYR A 135 13.63 -9.71 -1.69
C TYR A 135 12.55 -9.87 -2.76
N GLN A 136 11.55 -10.70 -2.53
CA GLN A 136 10.37 -10.79 -3.41
C GLN A 136 9.62 -9.46 -3.49
N LYS A 137 9.42 -8.77 -2.37
CA LYS A 137 8.76 -7.46 -2.32
C LYS A 137 9.59 -6.37 -2.98
N ILE A 138 10.91 -6.36 -2.73
CA ILE A 138 11.84 -5.46 -3.42
C ILE A 138 11.73 -5.66 -4.94
N GLY A 139 11.85 -6.90 -5.41
CA GLY A 139 11.73 -7.23 -6.83
C GLY A 139 10.38 -6.80 -7.42
N PHE A 140 9.29 -6.99 -6.67
CA PHE A 140 7.97 -6.57 -7.11
C PHE A 140 7.84 -5.05 -7.20
N CYS A 141 8.39 -4.30 -6.24
CA CYS A 141 8.41 -2.84 -6.27
C CYS A 141 9.18 -2.32 -7.50
N TYR A 142 10.36 -2.86 -7.77
CA TYR A 142 11.13 -2.52 -8.98
C TYR A 142 10.37 -2.88 -10.27
N GLN A 143 9.71 -4.05 -10.31
CA GLN A 143 8.90 -4.47 -11.44
C GLN A 143 7.74 -3.48 -11.70
N LYS A 144 7.09 -2.98 -10.65
CA LYS A 144 6.01 -1.98 -10.76
C LYS A 144 6.51 -0.61 -11.23
N LYS A 145 7.77 -0.29 -10.95
CA LYS A 145 8.45 0.91 -11.46
C LYS A 145 8.96 0.75 -12.90
N GLY A 146 8.85 -0.45 -13.47
CA GLY A 146 9.38 -0.76 -14.81
C GLY A 146 10.87 -1.05 -14.86
N ASP A 147 11.55 -1.09 -13.71
CA ASP A 147 12.97 -1.42 -13.60
C ASP A 147 13.16 -2.94 -13.50
N TYR A 148 13.10 -3.59 -14.65
CA TYR A 148 13.18 -5.06 -14.71
C TYR A 148 14.56 -5.61 -14.41
N ALA A 149 15.61 -4.80 -14.54
CA ALA A 149 16.98 -5.23 -14.24
C ALA A 149 17.19 -5.39 -12.73
N ASN A 150 16.85 -4.36 -11.94
CA ASN A 150 16.93 -4.42 -10.48
C ASN A 150 15.88 -5.38 -9.90
N ALA A 151 14.69 -5.48 -10.52
CA ALA A 151 13.70 -6.47 -10.16
C ALA A 151 14.24 -7.91 -10.29
N LEU A 152 14.90 -8.21 -11.41
CA LEU A 152 15.51 -9.52 -11.66
C LEU A 152 16.57 -9.85 -10.61
N GLU A 153 17.46 -8.91 -10.29
CA GLU A 153 18.49 -9.11 -9.27
C GLU A 153 17.87 -9.47 -7.91
N ALA A 154 16.84 -8.74 -7.49
CA ALA A 154 16.15 -9.00 -6.24
C ALA A 154 15.46 -10.37 -6.24
N PHE A 155 14.79 -10.74 -7.34
CA PHE A 155 14.14 -12.06 -7.43
C PHE A 155 15.14 -13.21 -7.47
N LEU A 156 16.30 -13.04 -8.10
CA LEU A 156 17.37 -14.05 -8.07
C LEU A 156 17.93 -14.24 -6.65
N LYS A 157 18.08 -13.15 -5.86
CA LYS A 157 18.43 -13.27 -4.44
C LYS A 157 17.36 -14.05 -3.67
N ALA A 158 16.08 -13.77 -3.92
CA ALA A 158 14.97 -14.50 -3.31
C ALA A 158 14.97 -16.00 -3.70
N GLU A 159 15.31 -16.33 -4.96
CA GLU A 159 15.43 -17.71 -5.45
C GLU A 159 16.57 -18.47 -4.77
N ILE A 160 17.72 -17.82 -4.55
CA ILE A 160 18.86 -18.45 -3.83
C ILE A 160 18.45 -18.83 -2.42
N ILE A 161 17.67 -17.98 -1.72
CA ILE A 161 17.24 -18.21 -0.34
C ILE A 161 16.13 -19.28 -0.28
N SER A 162 15.18 -19.22 -1.21
CA SER A 162 14.05 -20.14 -1.30
C SER A 162 13.92 -20.68 -2.73
N PRO A 163 14.67 -21.73 -3.07
CA PRO A 163 14.58 -22.38 -4.38
C PRO A 163 13.17 -22.94 -4.63
N ASP A 164 12.83 -23.06 -5.90
CA ASP A 164 11.56 -23.67 -6.37
C ASP A 164 10.27 -22.98 -5.90
N ASN A 165 10.36 -21.73 -5.41
CA ASN A 165 9.18 -20.94 -5.16
C ASN A 165 8.54 -20.53 -6.50
N PHE A 166 7.36 -21.11 -6.79
CA PHE A 166 6.61 -20.87 -8.04
C PHE A 166 6.42 -19.39 -8.36
N TRP A 167 6.05 -18.60 -7.36
CA TRP A 167 5.79 -17.16 -7.55
C TRP A 167 7.06 -16.44 -7.98
N THR A 168 8.19 -16.71 -7.33
CA THR A 168 9.50 -16.10 -7.65
C THR A 168 9.96 -16.47 -9.04
N ILE A 169 9.94 -17.78 -9.39
CA ILE A 169 10.33 -18.30 -10.70
C ILE A 169 9.53 -17.63 -11.82
N ARG A 170 8.20 -17.54 -11.64
CA ARG A 170 7.32 -16.87 -12.61
C ARG A 170 7.65 -15.37 -12.74
N ARG A 171 8.02 -14.68 -11.65
CA ARG A 171 8.41 -13.27 -11.69
C ARG A 171 9.74 -13.05 -12.41
N ILE A 172 10.72 -13.94 -12.20
CA ILE A 172 11.99 -13.93 -12.93
C ILE A 172 11.73 -14.07 -14.43
N ALA A 173 10.94 -15.06 -14.83
CA ALA A 173 10.54 -15.25 -16.22
C ALA A 173 9.90 -13.99 -16.82
N THR A 174 8.98 -13.34 -16.06
CA THR A 174 8.33 -12.10 -16.49
C THR A 174 9.35 -10.96 -16.66
N CYS A 175 10.35 -10.84 -15.79
CA CYS A 175 11.42 -9.85 -15.95
C CYS A 175 12.20 -10.09 -17.23
N TYR A 176 12.63 -11.31 -17.49
CA TYR A 176 13.35 -11.65 -18.73
C TYR A 176 12.53 -11.34 -19.98
N ARG A 177 11.24 -11.68 -20.00
CA ARG A 177 10.36 -11.36 -21.14
C ARG A 177 10.25 -9.85 -21.37
N ASN A 178 10.05 -9.06 -20.31
CA ASN A 178 9.98 -7.60 -20.45
C ASN A 178 11.32 -6.96 -20.86
N MET A 179 12.43 -7.63 -20.54
CA MET A 179 13.76 -7.25 -21.02
C MET A 179 14.04 -7.73 -22.46
N LYS A 180 13.05 -8.31 -23.16
CA LYS A 180 13.19 -8.84 -24.51
C LYS A 180 14.23 -9.97 -24.64
N LYS A 181 14.26 -10.85 -23.65
CA LYS A 181 15.12 -12.05 -23.59
C LYS A 181 14.25 -13.31 -23.54
N PRO A 182 13.55 -13.66 -24.65
CA PRO A 182 12.54 -14.73 -24.64
C PRO A 182 13.11 -16.11 -24.34
N GLU A 183 14.36 -16.42 -24.72
CA GLU A 183 14.99 -17.70 -24.42
C GLU A 183 15.15 -17.91 -22.90
N MET A 184 15.65 -16.89 -22.21
CA MET A 184 15.79 -16.95 -20.76
C MET A 184 14.42 -17.00 -20.06
N ALA A 185 13.45 -16.24 -20.56
CA ALA A 185 12.09 -16.26 -20.06
C ALA A 185 11.45 -17.66 -20.18
N LEU A 186 11.60 -18.32 -21.35
CA LEU A 186 11.12 -19.69 -21.59
C LEU A 186 11.72 -20.69 -20.61
N SER A 187 13.04 -20.63 -20.37
CA SER A 187 13.70 -21.50 -19.41
C SER A 187 13.03 -21.42 -18.02
N TYR A 188 12.76 -20.23 -17.53
CA TYR A 188 12.12 -20.04 -16.23
C TYR A 188 10.61 -20.35 -16.27
N TYR A 189 9.89 -20.06 -17.35
CA TYR A 189 8.49 -20.43 -17.48
C TYR A 189 8.32 -21.95 -17.53
N HIS A 190 9.19 -22.69 -18.20
CA HIS A 190 9.15 -24.16 -18.17
C HIS A 190 9.46 -24.75 -16.78
N ARG A 191 10.32 -24.09 -15.99
CA ARG A 191 10.46 -24.46 -14.57
C ARG A 191 9.16 -24.21 -13.80
N ALA A 192 8.50 -23.06 -14.01
CA ALA A 192 7.22 -22.78 -13.39
C ALA A 192 6.13 -23.76 -13.84
N GLU A 193 6.08 -24.13 -15.11
CA GLU A 193 5.17 -25.13 -15.66
C GLU A 193 5.33 -26.50 -14.99
N LYS A 194 6.57 -26.93 -14.70
CA LYS A 194 6.81 -28.20 -13.98
C LYS A 194 6.20 -28.20 -12.58
N ILE A 195 6.13 -27.04 -11.91
CA ILE A 195 5.56 -26.90 -10.57
C ILE A 195 4.03 -26.82 -10.66
N GLN A 196 3.50 -26.05 -11.61
CA GLN A 196 2.07 -25.87 -11.84
C GLN A 196 1.72 -26.00 -13.34
N PRO A 197 1.49 -27.23 -13.83
CA PRO A 197 1.28 -27.50 -15.27
C PRO A 197 0.03 -26.87 -15.87
N GLU A 198 -1.00 -26.63 -15.05
CA GLU A 198 -2.30 -26.08 -15.49
C GLU A 198 -2.44 -24.59 -15.24
N ASN A 199 -1.37 -23.90 -14.86
CA ASN A 199 -1.44 -22.47 -14.60
C ASN A 199 -1.58 -21.70 -15.92
N LEU A 200 -2.78 -21.18 -16.18
CA LEU A 200 -3.12 -20.45 -17.41
C LEU A 200 -2.17 -19.32 -17.73
N SER A 201 -1.80 -18.54 -16.69
CA SER A 201 -0.87 -17.41 -16.87
C SER A 201 0.51 -17.86 -17.33
N VAL A 202 0.99 -19.02 -16.88
CA VAL A 202 2.27 -19.59 -17.33
C VAL A 202 2.16 -20.07 -18.77
N GLN A 203 1.13 -20.84 -19.10
CA GLN A 203 0.90 -21.35 -20.46
C GLN A 203 0.79 -20.19 -21.47
N MET A 204 0.00 -19.16 -21.15
CA MET A 204 -0.15 -17.97 -21.98
C MET A 204 1.20 -17.25 -22.20
N ASN A 205 2.00 -17.11 -21.14
CA ASN A 205 3.28 -16.42 -21.23
C ASN A 205 4.33 -17.22 -22.03
N ILE A 206 4.31 -18.55 -21.98
CA ILE A 206 5.12 -19.42 -22.82
C ILE A 206 4.74 -19.20 -24.28
N GLY A 207 3.44 -19.23 -24.61
CA GLY A 207 2.97 -18.93 -25.95
C GLY A 207 3.43 -17.56 -26.46
N HIS A 208 3.36 -16.52 -25.64
CA HIS A 208 3.86 -15.19 -25.99
C HIS A 208 5.37 -15.18 -26.25
N CYS A 209 6.16 -15.92 -25.48
CA CYS A 209 7.61 -16.01 -25.74
C CYS A 209 7.92 -16.69 -27.07
N TYR A 210 7.18 -17.74 -27.45
CA TYR A 210 7.34 -18.39 -28.75
C TYR A 210 6.92 -17.46 -29.90
N VAL A 211 5.88 -16.66 -29.75
CA VAL A 211 5.51 -15.63 -30.72
C VAL A 211 6.65 -14.61 -30.90
N GLU A 212 7.28 -14.18 -29.79
CA GLU A 212 8.43 -13.25 -29.86
C GLU A 212 9.65 -13.87 -30.61
N GLN A 213 9.80 -15.20 -30.53
CA GLN A 213 10.82 -15.97 -31.27
C GLN A 213 10.39 -16.31 -32.71
N LYS A 214 9.16 -15.96 -33.11
CA LYS A 214 8.52 -16.30 -34.39
C LYS A 214 8.29 -17.80 -34.60
N ASP A 215 8.29 -18.57 -33.53
CA ASP A 215 7.92 -19.99 -33.53
C ASP A 215 6.41 -20.10 -33.29
N TYR A 216 5.65 -19.89 -34.33
CA TYR A 216 4.18 -19.85 -34.26
C TYR A 216 3.56 -21.23 -34.04
N GLU A 217 4.25 -22.30 -34.45
CA GLU A 217 3.78 -23.67 -34.28
C GLU A 217 3.75 -24.06 -32.79
N GLU A 218 4.84 -23.81 -32.08
CA GLU A 218 4.88 -24.04 -30.64
C GLU A 218 3.96 -23.06 -29.90
N ALA A 219 3.89 -21.79 -30.26
CA ALA A 219 2.97 -20.84 -29.66
C ALA A 219 1.53 -21.31 -29.71
N LEU A 220 1.06 -21.84 -30.86
CA LEU A 220 -0.29 -22.35 -31.06
C LEU A 220 -0.59 -23.53 -30.12
N LYS A 221 0.35 -24.43 -29.87
CA LYS A 221 0.14 -25.56 -28.94
C LYS A 221 -0.18 -25.05 -27.53
N TYR A 222 0.54 -24.01 -27.06
CA TYR A 222 0.30 -23.42 -25.76
C TYR A 222 -1.01 -22.65 -25.68
N TYR A 223 -1.40 -21.95 -26.73
CA TYR A 223 -2.69 -21.26 -26.78
C TYR A 223 -3.86 -22.23 -26.84
N PHE A 224 -3.77 -23.34 -27.59
CA PHE A 224 -4.78 -24.40 -27.55
C PHE A 224 -4.86 -25.05 -26.16
N LYS A 225 -3.72 -25.21 -25.47
CA LYS A 225 -3.74 -25.72 -24.09
C LYS A 225 -4.47 -24.76 -23.15
N VAL A 226 -4.28 -23.44 -23.31
CA VAL A 226 -5.03 -22.42 -22.53
C VAL A 226 -6.52 -22.49 -22.81
N ASP A 227 -6.90 -22.55 -24.08
CA ASP A 227 -8.31 -22.66 -24.51
C ASP A 227 -8.98 -23.94 -23.98
N TYR A 228 -8.23 -25.04 -23.96
CA TYR A 228 -8.70 -26.30 -23.38
C TYR A 228 -8.90 -26.23 -21.86
N LEU A 229 -7.99 -25.53 -21.14
CA LEU A 229 -8.07 -25.39 -19.68
C LEU A 229 -9.13 -24.39 -19.23
N ASP A 230 -9.41 -23.37 -20.03
CA ASP A 230 -10.42 -22.35 -19.76
C ASP A 230 -11.21 -21.97 -21.02
N PRO A 231 -12.18 -22.82 -21.43
CA PRO A 231 -12.94 -22.62 -22.67
C PRO A 231 -13.80 -21.36 -22.67
N GLU A 232 -14.09 -20.79 -21.51
CA GLU A 232 -14.93 -19.61 -21.36
C GLU A 232 -14.14 -18.32 -21.15
N GLY A 233 -12.85 -18.40 -20.86
CA GLY A 233 -11.98 -17.26 -20.56
C GLY A 233 -11.78 -16.27 -21.72
N GLY A 234 -12.15 -16.64 -22.94
CA GLY A 234 -12.11 -15.77 -24.11
C GLY A 234 -13.38 -14.93 -24.37
N LYS A 235 -14.37 -15.04 -23.47
CA LYS A 235 -15.69 -14.36 -23.63
C LYS A 235 -15.86 -13.13 -22.71
N ALA A 236 -14.84 -12.73 -21.93
CA ALA A 236 -14.89 -11.61 -21.00
C ALA A 236 -14.25 -10.32 -21.59
#